data_72d5234e6ebdc9135c0797ba011c6f8f
#
_entry.id   72d5234e6ebdc9135c0797ba011c6f8f
#
_cell.length_a   1.000
_cell.length_b   1.000
_cell.length_c   1.000
_cell.angle_alpha   90.00
_cell.angle_beta   90.00
_cell.angle_gamma   90.00
#
_symmetry.space_group_name_H-M   'P 1'
#
loop_
_entity.id
_entity.type
_entity.pdbx_description
1 polymer ?
#
loop_
_entity_poly.entity_id
_entity_poly.type
_entity_poly.pdbx_seq_one_letter_code
_entity_poly.pdbx_strand_id
1 'polypeptide(L)'
;PGAVSWLYGADRLYQLPLGIVGIAIGIVLLPELSKHIQNGNTEGAHLAFKRANEVSFALSFPAAVALFVIPLPLVSALFEHGATARSDAVAIAQACAIYAIGLPAFILQKVLQPLYFAQEDTKTPFRFAIYAMVVNASLAIGLMDILGWVASAIATTVSSWVMVGFLVTGARRFGSMAKIGAEGRQRLTRIAVAAFGMGAGLWVLNAFCANYIDTTLLRILYGPTLVLAGILLYALFAHLGDAITPADLKRALKRS
;
A
#
# COMPACT_ATOMS: atom_id res chain seq x y z
N PRO A 1 -8.58 2.83 27.69
CA PRO A 1 -7.38 2.01 27.70
C PRO A 1 -7.41 1.08 26.49
N GLY A 2 -6.28 0.94 25.76
CA GLY A 2 -6.18 0.04 24.59
C GLY A 2 -5.95 0.73 23.25
N ALA A 3 -6.26 2.01 23.09
CA ALA A 3 -6.15 2.71 21.78
C ALA A 3 -4.76 2.60 21.13
N VAL A 4 -3.69 2.75 21.92
CA VAL A 4 -2.32 2.63 21.41
C VAL A 4 -2.03 1.20 20.93
N SER A 5 -2.48 0.19 21.67
CA SER A 5 -2.31 -1.22 21.30
C SER A 5 -3.09 -1.57 20.03
N TRP A 6 -4.30 -1.02 19.85
CA TRP A 6 -5.11 -1.24 18.64
C TRP A 6 -4.46 -0.62 17.40
N LEU A 7 -3.98 0.62 17.52
CA LEU A 7 -3.26 1.28 16.43
C LEU A 7 -1.96 0.54 16.10
N TYR A 8 -1.22 0.08 17.11
CA TYR A 8 0.00 -0.70 16.92
C TYR A 8 -0.26 -2.05 16.25
N GLY A 9 -1.32 -2.76 16.63
CA GLY A 9 -1.73 -4.00 15.99
C GLY A 9 -2.07 -3.81 14.50
N ALA A 10 -2.82 -2.74 14.18
CA ALA A 10 -3.13 -2.38 12.80
C ALA A 10 -1.88 -1.99 12.00
N ASP A 11 -0.95 -1.25 12.64
CA ASP A 11 0.32 -0.84 12.03
C ASP A 11 1.14 -2.06 11.57
N ARG A 12 1.22 -3.11 12.37
CA ARG A 12 1.94 -4.35 12.01
C ARG A 12 1.41 -5.01 10.75
N LEU A 13 0.11 -4.97 10.52
CA LEU A 13 -0.50 -5.60 9.34
C LEU A 13 -0.14 -4.88 8.05
N TYR A 14 -0.29 -3.56 8.00
CA TYR A 14 0.05 -2.85 6.77
C TYR A 14 1.56 -2.70 6.54
N GLN A 15 2.38 -2.83 7.58
CA GLN A 15 3.84 -2.85 7.45
C GLN A 15 4.36 -4.05 6.66
N LEU A 16 3.66 -5.18 6.63
CA LEU A 16 4.08 -6.34 5.85
C LEU A 16 4.18 -6.03 4.35
N PRO A 17 3.09 -5.60 3.66
CA PRO A 17 3.20 -5.21 2.25
C PRO A 17 4.10 -3.99 2.04
N LEU A 18 4.08 -3.02 2.96
CA LEU A 18 4.96 -1.84 2.89
C LEU A 18 6.44 -2.22 2.94
N GLY A 19 6.81 -3.15 3.84
CA GLY A 19 8.20 -3.61 3.98
C GLY A 19 8.69 -4.33 2.73
N ILE A 20 7.92 -5.28 2.22
CA ILE A 20 8.30 -6.06 1.03
C ILE A 20 8.52 -5.13 -0.17
N VAL A 21 7.57 -4.25 -0.46
CA VAL A 21 7.63 -3.34 -1.61
C VAL A 21 8.66 -2.24 -1.38
N GLY A 22 8.71 -1.66 -0.17
CA GLY A 22 9.62 -0.57 0.16
C GLY A 22 11.09 -0.97 0.10
N ILE A 23 11.44 -2.17 0.56
CA ILE A 23 12.80 -2.71 0.49
C ILE A 23 13.19 -2.96 -0.98
N ALA A 24 12.32 -3.63 -1.75
CA ALA A 24 12.60 -3.92 -3.15
C ALA A 24 12.87 -2.65 -3.96
N ILE A 25 12.09 -1.58 -3.73
CA ILE A 25 12.24 -0.30 -4.41
C ILE A 25 13.49 0.44 -3.92
N GLY A 26 13.69 0.52 -2.61
CA GLY A 26 14.80 1.27 -2.02
C GLY A 26 16.18 0.75 -2.45
N ILE A 27 16.32 -0.58 -2.57
CA ILE A 27 17.59 -1.21 -2.96
C ILE A 27 17.86 -1.07 -4.47
N VAL A 28 16.81 -1.13 -5.32
CA VAL A 28 17.00 -1.20 -6.77
C VAL A 28 16.82 0.16 -7.44
N LEU A 29 15.77 0.90 -7.08
CA LEU A 29 15.39 2.10 -7.81
C LEU A 29 16.38 3.26 -7.64
N LEU A 30 16.82 3.54 -6.42
CA LEU A 30 17.69 4.70 -6.19
C LEU A 30 19.05 4.57 -6.91
N PRO A 31 19.79 3.45 -6.83
CA PRO A 31 21.03 3.29 -7.59
C PRO A 31 20.81 3.32 -9.11
N GLU A 32 19.72 2.71 -9.61
CA GLU A 32 19.41 2.70 -11.03
C GLU A 32 19.09 4.11 -11.55
N LEU A 33 18.29 4.89 -10.82
CA LEU A 33 18.01 6.29 -11.15
C LEU A 33 19.27 7.13 -11.12
N SER A 34 20.08 7.06 -10.06
CA SER A 34 21.31 7.84 -9.92
C SER A 34 22.28 7.55 -11.07
N LYS A 35 22.46 6.27 -11.44
CA LYS A 35 23.29 5.89 -12.58
C LYS A 35 22.82 6.48 -13.90
N HIS A 36 21.52 6.43 -14.18
CA HIS A 36 20.97 6.99 -15.42
C HIS A 36 21.10 8.50 -15.45
N ILE A 37 20.82 9.18 -14.33
CA ILE A 37 20.90 10.64 -14.22
C ILE A 37 22.35 11.12 -14.39
N GLN A 38 23.33 10.48 -13.71
CA GLN A 38 24.75 10.82 -13.85
C GLN A 38 25.26 10.65 -15.29
N ASN A 39 24.75 9.67 -16.01
CA ASN A 39 25.10 9.42 -17.41
C ASN A 39 24.29 10.28 -18.40
N GLY A 40 23.47 11.24 -17.95
CA GLY A 40 22.60 12.05 -18.80
C GLY A 40 21.49 11.28 -19.53
N ASN A 41 21.25 10.01 -19.14
CA ASN A 41 20.26 9.15 -19.78
C ASN A 41 18.87 9.34 -19.14
N THR A 42 18.17 10.39 -19.58
CA THR A 42 16.83 10.73 -19.09
C THR A 42 15.78 9.68 -19.43
N GLU A 43 15.93 9.00 -20.56
CA GLU A 43 15.03 7.92 -21.00
C GLU A 43 15.16 6.69 -20.10
N GLY A 44 16.38 6.28 -19.79
CA GLY A 44 16.66 5.20 -18.84
C GLY A 44 16.11 5.50 -17.46
N ALA A 45 16.27 6.72 -16.96
CA ALA A 45 15.71 7.16 -15.68
C ALA A 45 14.17 7.12 -15.70
N HIS A 46 13.54 7.57 -16.79
CA HIS A 46 12.08 7.49 -16.97
C HIS A 46 11.58 6.04 -16.93
N LEU A 47 12.23 5.13 -17.65
CA LEU A 47 11.85 3.71 -17.69
C LEU A 47 12.01 3.05 -16.32
N ALA A 48 13.08 3.32 -15.59
CA ALA A 48 13.30 2.81 -14.24
C ALA A 48 12.19 3.30 -13.30
N PHE A 49 11.88 4.60 -13.31
CA PHE A 49 10.82 5.20 -12.51
C PHE A 49 9.42 4.64 -12.86
N LYS A 50 9.10 4.51 -14.17
CA LYS A 50 7.85 3.92 -14.66
C LYS A 50 7.67 2.49 -14.12
N ARG A 51 8.70 1.64 -14.26
CA ARG A 51 8.67 0.25 -13.76
C ARG A 51 8.47 0.18 -12.25
N ALA A 52 9.18 1.00 -11.49
CA ALA A 52 9.04 1.05 -10.05
C ALA A 52 7.62 1.43 -9.62
N ASN A 53 7.00 2.43 -10.28
CA ASN A 53 5.60 2.79 -10.03
C ASN A 53 4.64 1.63 -10.35
N GLU A 54 4.80 0.98 -11.51
CA GLU A 54 3.92 -0.12 -11.94
C GLU A 54 4.00 -1.30 -10.97
N VAL A 55 5.22 -1.73 -10.61
CA VAL A 55 5.43 -2.85 -9.67
C VAL A 55 4.90 -2.51 -8.28
N SER A 56 5.19 -1.29 -7.80
CA SER A 56 4.72 -0.84 -6.49
C SER A 56 3.20 -0.83 -6.41
N PHE A 57 2.55 -0.31 -7.44
CA PHE A 57 1.10 -0.24 -7.50
C PHE A 57 0.48 -1.63 -7.65
N ALA A 58 1.08 -2.52 -8.47
CA ALA A 58 0.63 -3.89 -8.65
C ALA A 58 0.67 -4.73 -7.37
N LEU A 59 1.58 -4.43 -6.46
CA LEU A 59 1.69 -5.13 -5.16
C LEU A 59 0.90 -4.43 -4.06
N SER A 60 0.95 -3.10 -3.99
CA SER A 60 0.33 -2.34 -2.90
C SER A 60 -1.18 -2.23 -3.01
N PHE A 61 -1.70 -2.03 -4.22
CA PHE A 61 -3.12 -1.75 -4.39
C PHE A 61 -4.00 -2.97 -4.08
N PRO A 62 -3.71 -4.20 -4.55
CA PRO A 62 -4.46 -5.37 -4.12
C PRO A 62 -4.31 -5.66 -2.62
N ALA A 63 -3.12 -5.44 -2.03
CA ALA A 63 -2.94 -5.57 -0.59
C ALA A 63 -3.81 -4.57 0.19
N ALA A 64 -3.88 -3.31 -0.27
CA ALA A 64 -4.76 -2.30 0.31
C ALA A 64 -6.24 -2.70 0.22
N VAL A 65 -6.69 -3.17 -0.95
CA VAL A 65 -8.08 -3.63 -1.14
C VAL A 65 -8.39 -4.82 -0.24
N ALA A 66 -7.49 -5.80 -0.13
CA ALA A 66 -7.68 -6.95 0.76
C ALA A 66 -7.78 -6.51 2.23
N LEU A 67 -6.84 -5.68 2.72
CA LEU A 67 -6.85 -5.16 4.09
C LEU A 67 -8.07 -4.30 4.39
N PHE A 68 -8.65 -3.64 3.39
CA PHE A 68 -9.87 -2.85 3.53
C PHE A 68 -11.12 -3.73 3.58
N VAL A 69 -11.21 -4.76 2.73
CA VAL A 69 -12.42 -5.58 2.54
C VAL A 69 -12.56 -6.66 3.62
N ILE A 70 -11.45 -7.29 4.02
CA ILE A 70 -11.44 -8.38 5.00
C ILE A 70 -10.54 -8.10 6.22
N PRO A 71 -10.59 -6.89 6.82
CA PRO A 71 -9.69 -6.56 7.93
C PRO A 71 -9.93 -7.45 9.15
N LEU A 72 -11.21 -7.71 9.49
CA LEU A 72 -11.57 -8.47 10.69
C LEU A 72 -11.13 -9.94 10.62
N PRO A 73 -11.35 -10.71 9.54
CA PRO A 73 -10.79 -12.05 9.41
C PRO A 73 -9.26 -12.10 9.56
N LEU A 74 -8.54 -11.14 8.96
CA LEU A 74 -7.08 -11.07 9.03
C LEU A 74 -6.61 -10.77 10.45
N VAL A 75 -7.23 -9.79 11.11
CA VAL A 75 -6.92 -9.42 12.49
C VAL A 75 -7.25 -10.56 13.44
N SER A 76 -8.43 -11.19 13.27
CA SER A 76 -8.86 -12.30 14.13
C SER A 76 -7.93 -13.51 14.04
N ALA A 77 -7.45 -13.83 12.82
CA ALA A 77 -6.51 -14.93 12.62
C ALA A 77 -5.15 -14.69 13.31
N LEU A 78 -4.71 -13.43 13.39
CA LEU A 78 -3.38 -13.08 13.89
C LEU A 78 -3.38 -12.66 15.36
N PHE A 79 -4.44 -12.03 15.84
CA PHE A 79 -4.44 -11.38 17.15
C PHE A 79 -5.56 -11.84 18.09
N GLU A 80 -6.68 -12.41 17.61
CA GLU A 80 -7.81 -12.81 18.45
C GLU A 80 -7.53 -14.16 19.16
N HIS A 81 -6.47 -14.18 19.99
CA HIS A 81 -6.11 -15.31 20.84
C HIS A 81 -5.42 -14.82 22.12
N GLY A 82 -5.43 -15.66 23.15
CA GLY A 82 -4.85 -15.30 24.44
C GLY A 82 -5.65 -14.22 25.15
N ALA A 83 -5.01 -13.08 25.43
CA ALA A 83 -5.62 -11.98 26.18
C ALA A 83 -6.40 -10.98 25.31
N THR A 84 -6.35 -11.09 23.97
CA THR A 84 -7.01 -10.17 23.04
C THR A 84 -8.48 -10.56 22.89
N ALA A 85 -9.37 -9.70 23.33
CA ALA A 85 -10.81 -9.89 23.20
C ALA A 85 -11.31 -9.62 21.79
N ARG A 86 -12.50 -10.10 21.45
CA ARG A 86 -13.18 -9.82 20.17
C ARG A 86 -13.37 -8.32 19.92
N SER A 87 -13.65 -7.54 20.97
CA SER A 87 -13.77 -6.08 20.89
C SER A 87 -12.47 -5.41 20.46
N ASP A 88 -11.32 -5.90 20.94
CA ASP A 88 -10.00 -5.40 20.53
C ASP A 88 -9.71 -5.73 19.07
N ALA A 89 -10.04 -6.97 18.64
CA ALA A 89 -9.89 -7.37 17.25
C ALA A 89 -10.73 -6.49 16.29
N VAL A 90 -11.95 -6.12 16.68
CA VAL A 90 -12.79 -5.19 15.91
C VAL A 90 -12.15 -3.80 15.84
N ALA A 91 -11.63 -3.28 16.94
CA ALA A 91 -10.96 -1.98 16.96
C ALA A 91 -9.68 -1.97 16.09
N ILE A 92 -8.85 -3.02 16.18
CA ILE A 92 -7.68 -3.21 15.33
C ILE A 92 -8.08 -3.27 13.85
N ALA A 93 -9.16 -4.00 13.52
CA ALA A 93 -9.66 -4.14 12.17
C ALA A 93 -10.15 -2.80 11.58
N GLN A 94 -10.81 -1.97 12.39
CA GLN A 94 -11.21 -0.62 11.98
C GLN A 94 -9.99 0.26 11.66
N ALA A 95 -8.97 0.27 12.51
CA ALA A 95 -7.72 0.99 12.23
C ALA A 95 -7.02 0.45 10.98
N CYS A 96 -6.98 -0.88 10.81
CA CYS A 96 -6.40 -1.54 9.65
C CYS A 96 -7.09 -1.13 8.35
N ALA A 97 -8.42 -1.07 8.33
CA ALA A 97 -9.18 -0.62 7.16
C ALA A 97 -8.86 0.84 6.79
N ILE A 98 -8.69 1.72 7.78
CA ILE A 98 -8.30 3.11 7.55
C ILE A 98 -6.87 3.20 6.99
N TYR A 99 -5.92 2.48 7.59
CA TYR A 99 -4.54 2.44 7.10
C TYR A 99 -4.42 1.79 5.71
N ALA A 100 -5.30 0.84 5.38
CA ALA A 100 -5.36 0.24 4.05
C ALA A 100 -5.59 1.28 2.95
N ILE A 101 -6.41 2.31 3.20
CA ILE A 101 -6.60 3.45 2.28
C ILE A 101 -5.30 4.26 2.13
N GLY A 102 -4.49 4.34 3.17
CA GLY A 102 -3.19 5.03 3.18
C GLY A 102 -2.06 4.21 2.55
N LEU A 103 -2.18 2.89 2.48
CA LEU A 103 -1.09 2.00 2.04
C LEU A 103 -0.52 2.35 0.64
N PRO A 104 -1.33 2.62 -0.39
CA PRO A 104 -0.79 3.06 -1.68
C PRO A 104 0.01 4.37 -1.57
N ALA A 105 -0.42 5.30 -0.70
CA ALA A 105 0.30 6.54 -0.49
C ALA A 105 1.65 6.32 0.21
N PHE A 106 1.72 5.46 1.23
CA PHE A 106 2.97 5.11 1.90
C PHE A 106 3.98 4.49 0.93
N ILE A 107 3.51 3.64 0.01
CA ILE A 107 4.38 3.00 -0.98
C ILE A 107 4.78 3.98 -2.08
N LEU A 108 3.87 4.82 -2.57
CA LEU A 108 4.19 5.86 -3.56
C LEU A 108 5.26 6.83 -3.05
N GLN A 109 5.28 7.16 -1.76
CA GLN A 109 6.36 7.95 -1.18
C GLN A 109 7.72 7.27 -1.35
N LYS A 110 7.81 5.94 -1.18
CA LYS A 110 9.05 5.16 -1.37
C LYS A 110 9.52 5.13 -2.82
N VAL A 111 8.63 5.35 -3.78
CA VAL A 111 8.97 5.45 -5.21
C VAL A 111 9.34 6.88 -5.59
N LEU A 112 8.64 7.88 -5.05
CA LEU A 112 8.82 9.28 -5.42
C LEU A 112 10.05 9.92 -4.76
N GLN A 113 10.37 9.59 -3.50
CA GLN A 113 11.52 10.15 -2.79
C GLN A 113 12.86 9.86 -3.49
N PRO A 114 13.16 8.63 -3.98
CA PRO A 114 14.39 8.36 -4.73
C PRO A 114 14.61 9.26 -5.95
N LEU A 115 13.53 9.73 -6.60
CA LEU A 115 13.65 10.67 -7.73
C LEU A 115 14.29 11.99 -7.31
N TYR A 116 13.98 12.49 -6.11
CA TYR A 116 14.60 13.67 -5.52
C TYR A 116 16.03 13.39 -5.06
N PHE A 117 16.25 12.27 -4.39
CA PHE A 117 17.57 11.91 -3.85
C PHE A 117 18.60 11.68 -4.96
N ALA A 118 18.18 11.09 -6.09
CA ALA A 118 19.03 10.91 -7.24
C ALA A 118 19.42 12.24 -7.92
N GLN A 119 18.68 13.33 -7.66
CA GLN A 119 18.98 14.71 -8.06
C GLN A 119 19.67 15.50 -6.95
N GLU A 120 20.18 14.83 -5.92
CA GLU A 120 20.84 15.43 -4.74
C GLU A 120 19.96 16.42 -3.96
N ASP A 121 18.63 16.38 -4.19
CA ASP A 121 17.67 17.22 -3.48
C ASP A 121 17.03 16.49 -2.31
N THR A 122 17.67 16.54 -1.17
CA THR A 122 17.13 16.02 0.10
C THR A 122 16.26 17.04 0.83
N LYS A 123 16.43 18.34 0.54
CA LYS A 123 15.75 19.43 1.25
C LYS A 123 14.26 19.50 0.92
N THR A 124 13.89 19.25 -0.34
CA THR A 124 12.50 19.36 -0.78
C THR A 124 11.62 18.26 -0.15
N PRO A 125 11.96 16.96 -0.21
CA PRO A 125 11.20 15.93 0.48
C PRO A 125 11.12 16.14 2.00
N PHE A 126 12.19 16.66 2.61
CA PHE A 126 12.20 16.98 4.03
C PHE A 126 11.18 18.09 4.38
N ARG A 127 11.12 19.18 3.59
CA ARG A 127 10.11 20.22 3.78
C ARG A 127 8.69 19.69 3.62
N PHE A 128 8.45 18.85 2.62
CA PHE A 128 7.14 18.22 2.41
C PHE A 128 6.76 17.29 3.57
N ALA A 129 7.74 16.58 4.16
CA ALA A 129 7.52 15.77 5.35
C ALA A 129 7.11 16.61 6.56
N ILE A 130 7.71 17.80 6.75
CA ILE A 130 7.31 18.74 7.81
C ILE A 130 5.86 19.22 7.58
N TYR A 131 5.49 19.58 6.35
CA TYR A 131 4.11 19.99 6.05
C TYR A 131 3.10 18.86 6.30
N ALA A 132 3.44 17.64 5.86
CA ALA A 132 2.61 16.47 6.12
C ALA A 132 2.49 16.17 7.63
N MET A 133 3.57 16.36 8.40
CA MET A 133 3.56 16.20 9.86
C MET A 133 2.65 17.24 10.53
N VAL A 134 2.69 18.49 10.10
CA VAL A 134 1.80 19.55 10.62
C VAL A 134 0.35 19.21 10.31
N VAL A 135 0.05 18.76 9.09
CA VAL A 135 -1.31 18.31 8.70
C VAL A 135 -1.75 17.12 9.57
N ASN A 136 -0.86 16.14 9.78
CA ASN A 136 -1.15 14.99 10.64
C ASN A 136 -1.52 15.44 12.06
N ALA A 137 -0.67 16.26 12.69
CA ALA A 137 -0.89 16.74 14.05
C ALA A 137 -2.18 17.55 14.16
N SER A 138 -2.44 18.46 13.21
CA SER A 138 -3.64 19.28 13.19
C SER A 138 -4.92 18.45 13.07
N LEU A 139 -4.91 17.45 12.19
CA LEU A 139 -6.05 16.54 12.01
C LEU A 139 -6.24 15.61 13.22
N ALA A 140 -5.15 15.06 13.76
CA ALA A 140 -5.23 14.17 14.92
C ALA A 140 -5.83 14.90 16.14
N ILE A 141 -5.36 16.13 16.41
CA ILE A 141 -5.87 16.95 17.52
C ILE A 141 -7.30 17.44 17.24
N GLY A 142 -7.55 17.98 16.04
CA GLY A 142 -8.85 18.58 15.70
C GLY A 142 -9.99 17.58 15.60
N LEU A 143 -9.70 16.30 15.29
CA LEU A 143 -10.71 15.24 15.19
C LEU A 143 -10.81 14.37 16.45
N MET A 144 -9.92 14.57 17.43
CA MET A 144 -9.85 13.70 18.61
C MET A 144 -11.13 13.72 19.44
N ASP A 145 -11.74 14.89 19.61
CA ASP A 145 -12.97 15.06 20.40
C ASP A 145 -14.19 14.40 19.72
N ILE A 146 -14.18 14.26 18.39
CA ILE A 146 -15.30 13.73 17.61
C ILE A 146 -15.12 12.23 17.37
N LEU A 147 -13.92 11.80 16.98
CA LEU A 147 -13.63 10.44 16.51
C LEU A 147 -12.78 9.62 17.49
N GLY A 148 -12.38 10.22 18.61
CA GLY A 148 -11.53 9.58 19.58
C GLY A 148 -10.22 9.07 18.97
N TRP A 149 -9.81 7.85 19.33
CA TRP A 149 -8.57 7.24 18.88
C TRP A 149 -8.48 7.01 17.37
N VAL A 150 -9.62 6.90 16.67
CA VAL A 150 -9.68 6.72 15.21
C VAL A 150 -9.14 7.95 14.47
N ALA A 151 -9.22 9.13 15.08
CA ALA A 151 -8.67 10.37 14.54
C ALA A 151 -7.19 10.24 14.14
N SER A 152 -6.39 9.53 14.94
CA SER A 152 -4.97 9.30 14.65
C SER A 152 -4.75 8.47 13.36
N ALA A 153 -5.55 7.42 13.14
CA ALA A 153 -5.45 6.61 11.93
C ALA A 153 -5.86 7.40 10.68
N ILE A 154 -6.92 8.19 10.77
CA ILE A 154 -7.39 9.06 9.68
C ILE A 154 -6.34 10.15 9.39
N ALA A 155 -5.81 10.81 10.42
CA ALA A 155 -4.79 11.84 10.27
C ALA A 155 -3.55 11.30 9.54
N THR A 156 -3.07 10.11 9.92
CA THR A 156 -1.94 9.43 9.29
C THR A 156 -2.23 9.09 7.83
N THR A 157 -3.41 8.58 7.53
CA THR A 157 -3.83 8.26 6.16
C THR A 157 -3.91 9.51 5.29
N VAL A 158 -4.58 10.56 5.76
CA VAL A 158 -4.73 11.82 5.01
C VAL A 158 -3.39 12.51 4.81
N SER A 159 -2.56 12.63 5.86
CA SER A 159 -1.25 13.27 5.75
C SER A 159 -0.32 12.53 4.79
N SER A 160 -0.41 11.20 4.68
CA SER A 160 0.36 10.43 3.71
C SER A 160 -0.02 10.76 2.26
N TRP A 161 -1.32 10.96 1.98
CA TRP A 161 -1.79 11.41 0.67
C TRP A 161 -1.40 12.86 0.37
N VAL A 162 -1.44 13.74 1.38
CA VAL A 162 -0.92 15.12 1.27
C VAL A 162 0.57 15.11 0.91
N MET A 163 1.36 14.27 1.56
CA MET A 163 2.79 14.09 1.24
C MET A 163 3.00 13.64 -0.20
N VAL A 164 2.22 12.65 -0.68
CA VAL A 164 2.25 12.20 -2.09
C VAL A 164 1.88 13.35 -3.02
N GLY A 165 0.84 14.12 -2.71
CA GLY A 165 0.45 15.31 -3.48
C GLY A 165 1.59 16.32 -3.64
N PHE A 166 2.31 16.63 -2.56
CA PHE A 166 3.49 17.49 -2.61
C PHE A 166 4.63 16.87 -3.42
N LEU A 167 4.91 15.59 -3.24
CA LEU A 167 5.95 14.91 -4.00
C LEU A 167 5.64 14.88 -5.50
N VAL A 168 4.41 14.55 -5.89
CA VAL A 168 3.99 14.52 -7.30
C VAL A 168 4.04 15.90 -7.93
N THR A 169 3.54 16.93 -7.23
CA THR A 169 3.56 18.31 -7.74
C THR A 169 4.98 18.84 -7.88
N GLY A 170 5.82 18.59 -6.87
CA GLY A 170 7.23 18.98 -6.91
C GLY A 170 8.05 18.20 -7.95
N ALA A 171 7.69 16.93 -8.22
CA ALA A 171 8.35 16.10 -9.22
C ALA A 171 8.15 16.60 -10.68
N ARG A 172 7.13 17.46 -10.93
CA ARG A 172 6.90 18.05 -12.26
C ARG A 172 8.12 18.80 -12.81
N ARG A 173 8.98 19.35 -11.95
CA ARG A 173 10.22 20.02 -12.35
C ARG A 173 11.24 19.08 -13.00
N PHE A 174 11.16 17.77 -12.77
CA PHE A 174 12.01 16.76 -13.39
C PHE A 174 11.56 16.38 -14.82
N GLY A 175 10.51 17.02 -15.33
CA GLY A 175 10.09 16.91 -16.72
C GLY A 175 9.58 15.51 -17.09
N SER A 176 10.16 14.95 -18.17
CA SER A 176 9.77 13.65 -18.72
C SER A 176 10.07 12.48 -17.78
N MET A 177 11.10 12.59 -16.93
CA MET A 177 11.49 11.52 -16.00
C MET A 177 10.38 11.14 -15.01
N ALA A 178 9.59 12.11 -14.57
CA ALA A 178 8.51 11.91 -13.59
C ALA A 178 7.13 11.69 -14.21
N LYS A 179 7.00 11.72 -15.55
CA LYS A 179 5.70 11.58 -16.22
C LYS A 179 5.28 10.11 -16.30
N ILE A 180 4.06 9.84 -15.87
CA ILE A 180 3.40 8.57 -16.15
C ILE A 180 2.65 8.76 -17.47
N GLY A 181 3.14 8.16 -18.56
CA GLY A 181 2.52 8.22 -19.89
C GLY A 181 1.13 7.59 -19.94
N ALA A 182 0.44 7.71 -21.09
CA ALA A 182 -0.89 7.14 -21.28
C ALA A 182 -0.92 5.62 -21.05
N GLU A 183 0.09 4.89 -21.53
CA GLU A 183 0.25 3.45 -21.32
C GLU A 183 0.38 3.08 -19.83
N GLY A 184 1.19 3.83 -19.08
CA GLY A 184 1.34 3.62 -17.63
C GLY A 184 0.03 3.83 -16.89
N ARG A 185 -0.73 4.89 -17.22
CA ARG A 185 -2.06 5.12 -16.65
C ARG A 185 -3.04 4.00 -16.96
N GLN A 186 -3.07 3.53 -18.21
CA GLN A 186 -3.92 2.41 -18.61
C GLN A 186 -3.57 1.14 -17.84
N ARG A 187 -2.28 0.85 -17.65
CA ARG A 187 -1.82 -0.29 -16.86
C ARG A 187 -2.21 -0.17 -15.38
N LEU A 188 -2.02 1.00 -14.78
CA LEU A 188 -2.47 1.27 -13.39
C LEU A 188 -3.98 1.10 -13.23
N THR A 189 -4.78 1.55 -14.21
CA THR A 189 -6.23 1.37 -14.20
C THR A 189 -6.61 -0.13 -14.28
N ARG A 190 -5.96 -0.91 -15.14
CA ARG A 190 -6.18 -2.36 -15.22
C ARG A 190 -5.84 -3.08 -13.91
N ILE A 191 -4.73 -2.71 -13.26
CA ILE A 191 -4.34 -3.21 -11.95
C ILE A 191 -5.42 -2.87 -10.90
N ALA A 192 -5.92 -1.63 -10.91
CA ALA A 192 -6.97 -1.20 -9.99
C ALA A 192 -8.26 -1.99 -10.19
N VAL A 193 -8.70 -2.18 -11.44
CA VAL A 193 -9.90 -2.99 -11.78
C VAL A 193 -9.73 -4.43 -11.30
N ALA A 194 -8.56 -5.05 -11.56
CA ALA A 194 -8.26 -6.40 -11.09
C ALA A 194 -8.29 -6.51 -9.56
N ALA A 195 -7.74 -5.52 -8.85
CA ALA A 195 -7.76 -5.49 -7.39
C ALA A 195 -9.17 -5.29 -6.83
N PHE A 196 -10.00 -4.46 -7.43
CA PHE A 196 -11.41 -4.32 -7.03
C PHE A 196 -12.20 -5.60 -7.32
N GLY A 197 -11.97 -6.27 -8.45
CA GLY A 197 -12.55 -7.60 -8.74
C GLY A 197 -12.16 -8.64 -7.70
N MET A 198 -10.88 -8.69 -7.33
CA MET A 198 -10.40 -9.50 -6.20
C MET A 198 -11.13 -9.14 -4.89
N GLY A 199 -11.25 -7.85 -4.58
CA GLY A 199 -11.93 -7.37 -3.38
C GLY A 199 -13.40 -7.80 -3.32
N ALA A 200 -14.12 -7.68 -4.43
CA ALA A 200 -15.50 -8.15 -4.54
C ALA A 200 -15.59 -9.66 -4.31
N GLY A 201 -14.68 -10.44 -4.92
CA GLY A 201 -14.62 -11.89 -4.70
C GLY A 201 -14.33 -12.25 -3.24
N LEU A 202 -13.37 -11.58 -2.59
CA LEU A 202 -13.07 -11.75 -1.17
C LEU A 202 -14.25 -11.38 -0.26
N TRP A 203 -14.96 -10.31 -0.58
CA TRP A 203 -16.14 -9.91 0.16
C TRP A 203 -17.23 -10.98 0.09
N VAL A 204 -17.51 -11.50 -1.10
CA VAL A 204 -18.47 -12.59 -1.32
C VAL A 204 -18.06 -13.85 -0.55
N LEU A 205 -16.80 -14.28 -0.68
CA LEU A 205 -16.28 -15.45 0.04
C LEU A 205 -16.41 -15.27 1.54
N ASN A 206 -16.05 -14.08 2.06
CA ASN A 206 -16.18 -13.79 3.48
C ASN A 206 -17.65 -13.80 3.96
N ALA A 207 -18.57 -13.25 3.16
CA ALA A 207 -20.00 -13.23 3.50
C ALA A 207 -20.60 -14.65 3.60
N PHE A 208 -20.17 -15.57 2.73
CA PHE A 208 -20.65 -16.96 2.77
C PHE A 208 -19.96 -17.80 3.85
N CYS A 209 -18.66 -17.63 4.06
CA CYS A 209 -17.89 -18.52 4.95
C CYS A 209 -17.88 -18.06 6.41
N ALA A 210 -18.07 -16.76 6.69
CA ALA A 210 -17.95 -16.22 8.05
C ALA A 210 -18.87 -16.89 9.07
N ASN A 211 -20.05 -17.36 8.65
CA ASN A 211 -21.03 -18.01 9.52
C ASN A 211 -20.65 -19.45 9.92
N TYR A 212 -19.64 -20.04 9.30
CA TYR A 212 -19.20 -21.42 9.57
C TYR A 212 -17.95 -21.48 10.44
N ILE A 213 -17.48 -20.34 10.96
CA ILE A 213 -16.20 -20.25 11.67
C ILE A 213 -16.45 -20.11 13.18
N ASP A 214 -16.78 -21.23 13.82
CA ASP A 214 -17.14 -21.25 15.24
C ASP A 214 -15.96 -21.58 16.17
N THR A 215 -14.90 -22.21 15.66
CA THR A 215 -13.77 -22.65 16.48
C THR A 215 -12.54 -21.76 16.28
N THR A 216 -11.72 -21.63 17.34
CA THR A 216 -10.47 -20.86 17.31
C THR A 216 -9.52 -21.35 16.22
N LEU A 217 -9.43 -22.67 16.01
CA LEU A 217 -8.58 -23.25 14.98
C LEU A 217 -9.01 -22.82 13.57
N LEU A 218 -10.34 -22.84 13.30
CA LEU A 218 -10.88 -22.39 12.02
C LEU A 218 -10.61 -20.91 11.80
N ARG A 219 -10.68 -20.06 12.82
CA ARG A 219 -10.36 -18.64 12.72
C ARG A 219 -8.90 -18.39 12.32
N ILE A 220 -7.96 -19.12 12.95
CA ILE A 220 -6.53 -19.00 12.63
C ILE A 220 -6.24 -19.42 11.18
N LEU A 221 -6.88 -20.48 10.70
CA LEU A 221 -6.68 -20.97 9.33
C LEU A 221 -7.42 -20.12 8.28
N TYR A 222 -8.51 -19.49 8.67
CA TYR A 222 -9.35 -18.72 7.76
C TYR A 222 -8.65 -17.50 7.19
N GLY A 223 -7.89 -16.74 7.98
CA GLY A 223 -7.11 -15.59 7.52
C GLY A 223 -6.15 -15.96 6.39
N PRO A 224 -5.24 -16.91 6.58
CA PRO A 224 -4.34 -17.42 5.53
C PRO A 224 -5.07 -17.94 4.29
N THR A 225 -6.20 -18.65 4.45
CA THR A 225 -6.98 -19.15 3.30
C THR A 225 -7.58 -18.03 2.48
N LEU A 226 -8.08 -16.95 3.11
CA LEU A 226 -8.54 -15.76 2.41
C LEU A 226 -7.41 -15.02 1.70
N VAL A 227 -6.20 -14.98 2.30
CA VAL A 227 -5.03 -14.40 1.63
C VAL A 227 -4.67 -15.18 0.37
N LEU A 228 -4.63 -16.52 0.45
CA LEU A 228 -4.38 -17.37 -0.71
C LEU A 228 -5.47 -17.21 -1.78
N ALA A 229 -6.73 -17.20 -1.38
CA ALA A 229 -7.85 -16.93 -2.30
C ALA A 229 -7.71 -15.56 -2.97
N GLY A 230 -7.32 -14.53 -2.20
CA GLY A 230 -7.06 -13.20 -2.73
C GLY A 230 -5.94 -13.18 -3.78
N ILE A 231 -4.83 -13.86 -3.52
CA ILE A 231 -3.72 -13.98 -4.49
C ILE A 231 -4.20 -14.64 -5.78
N LEU A 232 -4.96 -15.74 -5.68
CA LEU A 232 -5.50 -16.45 -6.85
C LEU A 232 -6.53 -15.62 -7.62
N LEU A 233 -7.44 -14.95 -6.93
CA LEU A 233 -8.41 -14.05 -7.54
C LEU A 233 -7.73 -12.86 -8.22
N TYR A 234 -6.75 -12.25 -7.57
CA TYR A 234 -5.99 -11.17 -8.18
C TYR A 234 -5.24 -11.62 -9.42
N ALA A 235 -4.56 -12.77 -9.37
CA ALA A 235 -3.88 -13.33 -10.53
C ALA A 235 -4.85 -13.62 -11.69
N LEU A 236 -6.03 -14.15 -11.39
CA LEU A 236 -7.09 -14.40 -12.38
C LEU A 236 -7.56 -13.09 -13.02
N PHE A 237 -7.97 -12.08 -12.22
CA PHE A 237 -8.45 -10.81 -12.76
C PHE A 237 -7.36 -10.01 -13.46
N ALA A 238 -6.12 -10.07 -12.98
CA ALA A 238 -4.98 -9.43 -13.62
C ALA A 238 -4.65 -10.08 -14.98
N HIS A 239 -4.82 -11.40 -15.10
CA HIS A 239 -4.67 -12.11 -16.37
C HIS A 239 -5.80 -11.79 -17.35
N LEU A 240 -7.06 -11.80 -16.88
CA LEU A 240 -8.22 -11.47 -17.72
C LEU A 240 -8.21 -10.00 -18.20
N GLY A 241 -7.65 -9.09 -17.40
CA GLY A 241 -7.54 -7.66 -17.70
C GLY A 241 -6.27 -7.27 -18.45
N ASP A 242 -5.40 -8.22 -18.86
CA ASP A 242 -4.07 -7.93 -19.44
C ASP A 242 -3.23 -6.96 -18.59
N ALA A 243 -3.44 -6.95 -17.28
CA ALA A 243 -2.69 -6.10 -16.36
C ALA A 243 -1.26 -6.64 -16.12
N ILE A 244 -1.08 -7.96 -16.17
CA ILE A 244 0.20 -8.67 -16.05
C ILE A 244 0.32 -9.62 -17.23
N THR A 245 1.31 -9.37 -18.09
CA THR A 245 1.56 -10.26 -19.22
C THR A 245 2.48 -11.43 -18.82
N PRO A 246 2.33 -12.63 -19.44
CA PRO A 246 3.24 -13.75 -19.18
C PRO A 246 4.71 -13.42 -19.47
N ALA A 247 4.95 -12.44 -20.34
CA ALA A 247 6.29 -11.92 -20.63
C ALA A 247 6.91 -11.16 -19.42
N ASP A 248 6.10 -10.45 -18.63
CA ASP A 248 6.55 -9.75 -17.44
C ASP A 248 6.96 -10.77 -16.35
N LEU A 249 6.19 -11.84 -16.20
CA LEU A 249 6.48 -12.93 -15.26
C LEU A 249 7.78 -13.67 -15.62
N LYS A 250 7.97 -13.99 -16.92
CA LYS A 250 9.20 -14.60 -17.41
C LYS A 250 10.43 -13.73 -17.26
N ARG A 251 10.28 -12.39 -17.41
CA ARG A 251 11.38 -11.43 -17.18
C ARG A 251 11.73 -11.30 -15.71
N ALA A 252 10.76 -11.39 -14.81
CA ALA A 252 11.00 -11.39 -13.38
C ALA A 252 11.77 -12.65 -12.92
N LEU A 253 11.38 -13.82 -13.44
CA LEU A 253 12.00 -15.12 -13.11
C LEU A 253 13.38 -15.34 -13.75
N LYS A 254 13.71 -14.65 -14.87
CA LYS A 254 15.03 -14.79 -15.54
C LYS A 254 16.14 -13.91 -14.94
N ARG A 255 15.82 -13.03 -13.99
CA ARG A 255 16.78 -12.12 -13.36
C ARG A 255 17.16 -12.50 -11.92
N SER A 256 16.64 -13.61 -11.40
CA SER A 256 17.13 -14.27 -10.19
C SER A 256 18.09 -15.42 -10.60
#